data_d2c45a549fbdfe57147c56dfe6ee3ae6
#
_entry.id   d2c45a549fbdfe57147c56dfe6ee3ae6
#
_cell.length_a   1.000
_cell.length_b   1.000
_cell.length_c   1.000
_cell.angle_alpha   90.00
_cell.angle_beta   90.00
_cell.angle_gamma   90.00
#
_symmetry.space_group_name_H-M   'P 1'
#
loop_
_entity.id
_entity.type
_entity.pdbx_description
1 polymer ?
#
loop_
_entity_poly.entity_id
_entity_poly.type
_entity_poly.pdbx_seq_one_letter_code
_entity_poly.pdbx_strand_id
1 'polypeptide(L)'
;MIRIQPAKNPGGITIAIDGQLIGEYVSEIEASIRESMQQYKAVDLFLRNVSHIDEAGHALLARLAEQGVELRAAGLYSSHIVTQLQSAKRH
;
A
#
# COMPACT_ATOMS: atom_id res chain seq x y z
N MET A 1 9.47 5.52 11.76
CA MET A 1 9.75 4.08 11.67
C MET A 1 8.70 3.39 10.82
N ILE A 2 9.10 2.40 10.05
CA ILE A 2 8.18 1.65 9.18
C ILE A 2 8.46 0.15 9.35
N ARG A 3 7.41 -0.65 9.28
CA ARG A 3 7.54 -2.10 9.29
C ARG A 3 6.77 -2.64 8.09
N ILE A 4 7.44 -3.48 7.31
CA ILE A 4 6.89 -4.09 6.11
C ILE A 4 6.83 -5.59 6.35
N GLN A 5 5.64 -6.19 6.34
CA GLN A 5 5.47 -7.62 6.63
C GLN A 5 4.72 -8.31 5.49
N PRO A 6 5.42 -9.02 4.62
CA PRO A 6 4.76 -9.80 3.58
C PRO A 6 4.17 -11.09 4.15
N ALA A 7 3.01 -11.47 3.64
CA ALA A 7 2.34 -12.71 4.03
C ALA A 7 1.71 -13.35 2.80
N LYS A 8 2.13 -14.55 2.47
CA LYS A 8 1.59 -15.28 1.33
C LYS A 8 0.17 -15.73 1.61
N ASN A 9 -0.65 -15.75 0.58
CA ASN A 9 -2.01 -16.26 0.65
C ASN A 9 -2.31 -17.04 -0.63
N PRO A 10 -3.44 -17.78 -0.70
CA PRO A 10 -3.73 -18.60 -1.88
C PRO A 10 -3.79 -17.82 -3.19
N GLY A 11 -4.17 -16.55 -3.16
CA GLY A 11 -4.31 -15.74 -4.36
C GLY A 11 -3.06 -14.93 -4.71
N GLY A 12 -2.05 -14.89 -3.82
CA GLY A 12 -0.87 -14.07 -4.05
C GLY A 12 -0.14 -13.72 -2.78
N ILE A 13 0.08 -12.43 -2.56
CA ILE A 13 0.76 -11.96 -1.37
C ILE A 13 0.12 -10.68 -0.84
N THR A 14 0.02 -10.56 0.48
CA THR A 14 -0.43 -9.34 1.13
C THR A 14 0.74 -8.73 1.87
N ILE A 15 1.00 -7.47 1.63
CA ILE A 15 2.09 -6.76 2.30
C ILE A 15 1.48 -5.79 3.29
N ALA A 16 1.67 -6.07 4.57
CA ALA A 16 1.15 -5.22 5.64
C ALA A 16 2.17 -4.16 6.01
N ILE A 17 1.68 -2.93 6.18
CA ILE A 17 2.52 -1.79 6.54
C ILE A 17 2.08 -1.26 7.89
N ASP A 18 3.03 -1.08 8.80
CA ASP A 18 2.84 -0.42 10.08
C ASP A 18 3.78 0.76 10.19
N GLY A 19 3.30 1.88 10.70
CA GLY A 19 4.12 3.05 10.94
C GLY A 19 3.68 4.27 10.16
N GLN A 20 4.62 4.96 9.55
CA GLN A 20 4.33 6.21 8.82
C GLN A 20 4.69 6.04 7.34
N LEU A 21 3.73 6.30 6.48
CA LEU A 21 3.93 6.23 5.04
C LEU A 21 4.34 7.62 4.55
N ILE A 22 5.61 7.93 4.72
CA ILE A 22 6.16 9.24 4.40
C ILE A 22 7.32 9.13 3.42
N GLY A 23 7.72 10.26 2.84
CA GLY A 23 8.72 10.29 1.77
C GLY A 23 9.99 9.52 2.06
N GLU A 24 10.44 9.55 3.32
CA GLU A 24 11.64 8.84 3.74
C GLU A 24 11.56 7.34 3.48
N TYR A 25 10.36 6.76 3.54
CA TYR A 25 10.16 5.32 3.40
C TYR A 25 9.55 4.90 2.07
N VAL A 26 9.15 5.85 1.24
CA VAL A 26 8.44 5.55 -0.01
C VAL A 26 9.26 4.64 -0.93
N SER A 27 10.54 4.93 -1.11
CA SER A 27 11.39 4.11 -2.00
C SER A 27 11.50 2.68 -1.53
N GLU A 28 11.64 2.47 -0.22
CA GLU A 28 11.75 1.14 0.36
C GLU A 28 10.47 0.34 0.15
N ILE A 29 9.33 0.97 0.39
CA ILE A 29 8.03 0.31 0.24
C ILE A 29 7.79 -0.01 -1.23
N GLU A 30 8.05 0.94 -2.10
CA GLU A 30 7.84 0.75 -3.53
C GLU A 30 8.71 -0.37 -4.09
N ALA A 31 9.97 -0.45 -3.66
CA ALA A 31 10.87 -1.51 -4.10
C ALA A 31 10.38 -2.88 -3.64
N SER A 32 9.92 -2.97 -2.39
CA SER A 32 9.39 -4.21 -1.85
C SER A 32 8.16 -4.70 -2.63
N ILE A 33 7.26 -3.79 -2.96
CA ILE A 33 6.05 -4.16 -3.69
C ILE A 33 6.38 -4.53 -5.13
N ARG A 34 7.29 -3.80 -5.76
CA ARG A 34 7.69 -4.09 -7.13
C ARG A 34 8.30 -5.49 -7.23
N GLU A 35 9.14 -5.85 -6.26
CA GLU A 35 9.72 -7.19 -6.20
C GLU A 35 8.64 -8.25 -6.05
N SER A 36 7.65 -8.00 -5.20
CA SER A 36 6.54 -8.93 -5.02
C SER A 36 5.71 -9.07 -6.30
N MET A 37 5.52 -8.00 -7.04
CA MET A 37 4.77 -8.03 -8.29
C MET A 37 5.43 -8.89 -9.35
N GLN A 38 6.75 -9.10 -9.27
CA GLN A 38 7.46 -9.97 -10.19
C GLN A 38 7.28 -11.44 -9.84
N GLN A 39 6.97 -11.75 -8.59
CA GLN A 39 6.87 -13.12 -8.10
C GLN A 39 5.44 -13.62 -7.96
N TYR A 40 4.49 -12.73 -7.80
CA TYR A 40 3.10 -13.09 -7.49
C TYR A 40 2.14 -12.41 -8.46
N LYS A 41 1.08 -13.13 -8.83
CA LYS A 41 0.08 -12.59 -9.74
C LYS A 41 -0.76 -11.50 -9.12
N ALA A 42 -1.04 -11.60 -7.82
CA ALA A 42 -1.85 -10.63 -7.11
C ALA A 42 -1.08 -10.12 -5.90
N VAL A 43 -1.00 -8.82 -5.77
CA VAL A 43 -0.34 -8.17 -4.63
C VAL A 43 -1.32 -7.20 -3.99
N ASP A 44 -1.55 -7.38 -2.70
CA ASP A 44 -2.38 -6.49 -1.89
C ASP A 44 -1.48 -5.70 -0.95
N LEU A 45 -1.78 -4.43 -0.79
CA LEU A 45 -1.13 -3.60 0.21
C LEU A 45 -2.15 -3.32 1.32
N PHE A 46 -1.81 -3.73 2.54
CA PHE A 46 -2.67 -3.54 3.68
C PHE A 46 -2.08 -2.51 4.65
N LEU A 47 -2.71 -1.36 4.74
CA LEU A 47 -2.31 -0.31 5.68
C LEU A 47 -2.89 -0.66 7.03
N ARG A 48 -2.17 -1.52 7.76
CA ARG A 48 -2.70 -2.14 8.97
C ARG A 48 -2.69 -1.19 10.16
N ASN A 49 -1.58 -0.51 10.38
CA ASN A 49 -1.42 0.38 11.52
C ASN A 49 -0.60 1.60 11.10
N VAL A 50 -1.16 2.38 10.18
CA VAL A 50 -0.49 3.54 9.62
C VAL A 50 -1.03 4.79 10.30
N SER A 51 -0.14 5.54 10.94
CA SER A 51 -0.50 6.72 11.72
C SER A 51 -0.47 8.01 10.91
N HIS A 52 0.27 8.02 9.80
CA HIS A 52 0.38 9.22 8.98
C HIS A 52 0.77 8.86 7.56
N ILE A 53 0.19 9.57 6.60
CA ILE A 53 0.51 9.44 5.17
C ILE A 53 0.73 10.86 4.65
N ASP A 54 1.96 11.15 4.23
CA ASP A 54 2.25 12.46 3.68
C ASP A 54 1.98 12.50 2.18
N GLU A 55 2.30 13.62 1.55
CA GLU A 55 2.04 13.81 0.14
C GLU A 55 2.76 12.77 -0.73
N ALA A 56 4.01 12.46 -0.40
CA ALA A 56 4.77 11.44 -1.13
C ALA A 56 4.17 10.04 -0.94
N GLY A 57 3.72 9.74 0.28
CA GLY A 57 3.04 8.47 0.56
C GLY A 57 1.73 8.36 -0.20
N HIS A 58 0.97 9.43 -0.24
CA HIS A 58 -0.28 9.47 -0.98
C HIS A 58 -0.04 9.22 -2.48
N ALA A 59 0.99 9.85 -3.03
CA ALA A 59 1.35 9.66 -4.43
C ALA A 59 1.78 8.22 -4.72
N LEU A 60 2.50 7.61 -3.78
CA LEU A 60 2.88 6.20 -3.91
C LEU A 60 1.66 5.30 -4.00
N LEU A 61 0.69 5.50 -3.10
CA LEU A 61 -0.53 4.70 -3.11
C LEU A 61 -1.29 4.84 -4.42
N ALA A 62 -1.35 6.05 -4.96
CA ALA A 62 -2.00 6.28 -6.25
C ALA A 62 -1.30 5.54 -7.38
N ARG A 63 0.04 5.57 -7.40
CA ARG A 63 0.81 4.83 -8.41
C ARG A 63 0.58 3.32 -8.31
N LEU A 64 0.58 2.79 -7.09
CA LEU A 64 0.37 1.36 -6.89
C LEU A 64 -1.03 0.93 -7.32
N ALA A 65 -2.03 1.73 -7.01
CA ALA A 65 -3.40 1.43 -7.43
C ALA A 65 -3.50 1.38 -8.97
N GLU A 66 -2.82 2.29 -9.65
CA GLU A 66 -2.79 2.31 -11.11
C GLU A 66 -2.10 1.08 -11.68
N GLN A 67 -1.15 0.51 -10.95
CA GLN A 67 -0.42 -0.68 -11.38
C GLN A 67 -1.16 -1.97 -11.08
N GLY A 68 -2.34 -1.88 -10.47
CA GLY A 68 -3.14 -3.05 -10.18
C GLY A 68 -2.99 -3.61 -8.78
N VAL A 69 -2.25 -2.93 -7.90
CA VAL A 69 -2.14 -3.35 -6.51
C VAL A 69 -3.43 -2.99 -5.80
N GLU A 70 -4.01 -3.97 -5.10
CA GLU A 70 -5.22 -3.72 -4.33
C GLU A 70 -4.84 -3.08 -3.00
N LEU A 71 -5.50 -1.98 -2.67
CA LEU A 71 -5.24 -1.26 -1.42
C LEU A 71 -6.32 -1.59 -0.41
N ARG A 72 -5.90 -1.93 0.80
CA ARG A 72 -6.80 -2.16 1.92
C ARG A 72 -6.28 -1.43 3.14
N ALA A 73 -7.15 -1.14 4.09
CA ALA A 73 -6.76 -0.37 5.25
C ALA A 73 -7.59 -0.73 6.46
N ALA A 74 -6.98 -0.58 7.63
CA ALA A 74 -7.66 -0.67 8.92
C ALA A 74 -7.58 0.70 9.58
N GLY A 75 -8.62 1.08 10.33
CA GLY A 75 -8.68 2.37 10.99
C GLY A 75 -9.32 3.43 10.10
N LEU A 76 -9.87 4.46 10.72
CA LEU A 76 -10.63 5.50 10.01
C LEU A 76 -9.75 6.32 9.07
N TYR A 77 -8.58 6.71 9.53
CA TYR A 77 -7.69 7.57 8.75
C TYR A 77 -7.26 6.92 7.44
N SER A 78 -6.68 5.72 7.53
CA SER A 78 -6.17 5.02 6.35
C SER A 78 -7.31 4.58 5.43
N SER A 79 -8.43 4.14 6.00
CA SER A 79 -9.59 3.72 5.21
C SER A 79 -10.15 4.85 4.38
N HIS A 80 -10.19 6.06 4.95
CA HIS A 80 -10.67 7.22 4.23
C HIS A 80 -9.80 7.52 3.02
N ILE A 81 -8.48 7.47 3.19
CA ILE A 81 -7.53 7.73 2.10
C ILE A 81 -7.65 6.68 1.00
N VAL A 82 -7.73 5.40 1.37
CA VAL A 82 -7.88 4.32 0.39
C VAL A 82 -9.19 4.48 -0.38
N THR A 83 -10.27 4.81 0.30
CA THR A 83 -11.56 5.02 -0.35
C THR A 83 -11.49 6.16 -1.36
N GLN A 84 -10.84 7.26 -1.02
CA GLN A 84 -10.69 8.38 -1.94
C GLN A 84 -9.92 7.99 -3.20
N LEU A 85 -8.84 7.22 -3.03
CA LEU A 85 -8.02 6.80 -4.16
C LEU A 85 -8.78 5.85 -5.08
N GLN A 86 -9.55 4.93 -4.51
CA GLN A 86 -10.34 3.99 -5.29
C GLN A 86 -11.47 4.70 -6.04
N SER A 87 -12.10 5.68 -5.41
CA SER A 87 -13.14 6.46 -6.07
C SER A 87 -12.59 7.24 -7.26
N ALA A 88 -11.42 7.86 -7.10
CA ALA A 88 -10.77 8.59 -8.18
C ALA A 88 -10.45 7.67 -9.37
N LYS A 89 -10.07 6.44 -9.07
CA LYS A 89 -9.69 5.48 -10.11
C LYS A 89 -10.87 5.02 -10.95
N ARG A 90 -12.08 5.12 -10.44
CA ARG A 90 -13.27 4.62 -11.13
C ARG A 90 -13.74 5.48 -12.30
N HIS A 91 -13.13 6.62 -12.48
CA HIS A 91 -13.50 7.51 -13.60
C HIS A 91 -12.71 7.20 -14.88
#